data_d59ab13fc4a3e3be4d6bbe4027caf20b
#
_entry.id   d59ab13fc4a3e3be4d6bbe4027caf20b
#
_cell.length_a   1.000
_cell.length_b   1.000
_cell.length_c   1.000
_cell.angle_alpha   90.00
_cell.angle_beta   90.00
_cell.angle_gamma   90.00
#
_symmetry.space_group_name_H-M   'P 1'
#
loop_
_entity.id
_entity.type
_entity.pdbx_description
1 polymer ?
#
loop_
_entity_poly.entity_id
_entity_poly.type
_entity_poly.pdbx_seq_one_letter_code
_entity_poly.pdbx_strand_id
1 'polypeptide(L)'
;MSKVARMEPPDPRARLAALIDAHGVGYAALSRMLRRNDAYLQQYVRRGTPRDLAERDRALLAAYFRVDPVELGGLAAPRLAPIRRLDVEVSAGPGTLGADVPEEGAMLLDPRLLDSLRLDAEHAAMLRARGDSMLPTIADGDQIVIDERDMRVGATPAIFVLRLDGVLLVKRVSKAADGMRIASDNPAYPPMTTAAAEIIGRVVWLSRALR
;
A
#
# COMPACT_ATOMS: atom_id res chain seq x y z
N MET A 1 -7.79 -22.61 -10.17
CA MET A 1 -7.84 -22.23 -8.75
C MET A 1 -6.65 -22.88 -8.06
N SER A 2 -5.49 -22.23 -8.08
CA SER A 2 -4.29 -22.72 -7.40
C SER A 2 -4.28 -22.22 -5.95
N LYS A 3 -4.43 -23.17 -5.02
CA LYS A 3 -4.32 -22.97 -3.59
C LYS A 3 -2.85 -22.71 -3.29
N VAL A 4 -2.47 -21.44 -3.13
CA VAL A 4 -1.15 -21.09 -2.60
C VAL A 4 -1.09 -21.64 -1.19
N ALA A 5 -0.33 -22.72 -1.00
CA ALA A 5 -0.06 -23.30 0.30
C ALA A 5 0.62 -22.22 1.15
N ARG A 6 -0.05 -21.74 2.20
CA ARG A 6 0.56 -20.96 3.26
C ARG A 6 1.62 -21.86 3.89
N MET A 7 2.87 -21.65 3.51
CA MET A 7 4.00 -22.23 4.26
C MET A 7 3.95 -21.59 5.65
N GLU A 8 3.69 -22.40 6.67
CA GLU A 8 3.87 -21.97 8.05
C GLU A 8 5.33 -21.53 8.23
N PRO A 9 5.57 -20.39 8.88
CA PRO A 9 6.93 -19.96 9.14
C PRO A 9 7.66 -21.06 9.93
N PRO A 10 8.91 -21.38 9.58
CA PRO A 10 9.69 -22.39 10.27
C PRO A 10 9.77 -22.04 11.76
N ASP A 11 9.71 -23.06 12.64
CA ASP A 11 9.88 -22.86 14.07
C ASP A 11 11.20 -22.10 14.34
N PRO A 12 11.15 -20.89 14.92
CA PRO A 12 12.32 -20.04 15.10
C PRO A 12 13.45 -20.71 15.92
N ARG A 13 13.08 -21.62 16.84
CA ARG A 13 14.02 -22.36 17.68
C ARG A 13 14.76 -23.43 16.88
N ALA A 14 14.00 -24.18 16.08
CA ALA A 14 14.58 -25.18 15.18
C ALA A 14 15.47 -24.49 14.13
N ARG A 15 15.05 -23.35 13.61
CA ARG A 15 15.85 -22.57 12.66
C ARG A 15 17.15 -22.06 13.28
N LEU A 16 17.09 -21.51 14.49
CA LEU A 16 18.29 -21.06 15.21
C LEU A 16 19.26 -22.22 15.50
N ALA A 17 18.74 -23.38 15.94
CA ALA A 17 19.56 -24.57 16.17
C ALA A 17 20.30 -25.00 14.90
N ALA A 18 19.58 -25.08 13.77
CA ALA A 18 20.19 -25.42 12.47
C ALA A 18 21.28 -24.43 12.03
N LEU A 19 21.08 -23.13 12.26
CA LEU A 19 22.09 -22.11 11.97
C LEU A 19 23.33 -22.24 12.84
N ILE A 20 23.16 -22.52 14.14
CA ILE A 20 24.25 -22.73 15.09
C ILE A 20 25.08 -23.95 14.67
N ASP A 21 24.43 -25.05 14.34
CA ASP A 21 25.09 -26.29 13.90
C ASP A 21 25.81 -26.09 12.55
N ALA A 22 25.18 -25.44 11.59
CA ALA A 22 25.77 -25.19 10.27
C ALA A 22 27.01 -24.29 10.32
N HIS A 23 27.07 -23.36 11.26
CA HIS A 23 28.21 -22.44 11.42
C HIS A 23 29.26 -22.96 12.43
N GLY A 24 29.02 -24.10 13.07
CA GLY A 24 29.96 -24.69 14.03
C GLY A 24 30.21 -23.83 15.28
N VAL A 25 29.26 -23.01 15.68
CA VAL A 25 29.38 -22.07 16.80
C VAL A 25 28.69 -22.63 18.06
N GLY A 26 29.22 -22.30 19.23
CA GLY A 26 28.62 -22.77 20.49
C GLY A 26 27.55 -21.83 21.02
N TYR A 27 26.47 -22.38 21.63
CA TYR A 27 25.40 -21.62 22.29
C TYR A 27 25.93 -20.61 23.31
N ALA A 28 26.95 -21.01 24.13
CA ALA A 28 27.53 -20.14 25.14
C ALA A 28 28.26 -18.93 24.52
N ALA A 29 28.98 -19.16 23.42
CA ALA A 29 29.69 -18.07 22.72
C ALA A 29 28.71 -17.01 22.18
N LEU A 30 27.64 -17.45 21.54
CA LEU A 30 26.58 -16.55 21.06
C LEU A 30 25.83 -15.87 22.20
N SER A 31 25.55 -16.59 23.30
CA SER A 31 24.92 -16.00 24.49
C SER A 31 25.76 -14.86 25.06
N ARG A 32 27.09 -15.02 25.13
CA ARG A 32 28.02 -13.96 25.55
C ARG A 32 28.06 -12.78 24.58
N MET A 33 28.02 -13.06 23.27
CA MET A 33 27.90 -12.01 22.25
C MET A 33 26.65 -11.14 22.49
N LEU A 34 25.55 -11.74 22.89
CA LEU A 34 24.30 -11.04 23.23
C LEU A 34 24.37 -10.36 24.62
N ARG A 35 25.46 -10.50 25.36
CA ARG A 35 25.60 -10.06 26.77
C ARG A 35 24.58 -10.74 27.69
N ARG A 36 24.30 -12.02 27.45
CA ARG A 36 23.45 -12.89 28.25
C ARG A 36 24.28 -13.94 28.98
N ASN A 37 23.65 -14.66 29.92
CA ASN A 37 24.32 -15.79 30.56
C ASN A 37 24.59 -16.93 29.54
N ASP A 38 25.60 -17.75 29.78
CA ASP A 38 26.05 -18.78 28.83
C ASP A 38 24.97 -19.81 28.46
N ALA A 39 24.00 -20.06 29.32
CA ALA A 39 22.91 -21.00 29.11
C ALA A 39 21.70 -20.39 28.34
N TYR A 40 21.66 -19.07 28.10
CA TYR A 40 20.49 -18.37 27.58
C TYR A 40 19.94 -18.96 26.29
N LEU A 41 20.75 -19.06 25.24
CA LEU A 41 20.30 -19.60 23.95
C LEU A 41 20.04 -21.10 24.00
N GLN A 42 20.81 -21.86 24.83
CA GLN A 42 20.53 -23.26 25.03
C GLN A 42 19.17 -23.49 25.70
N GLN A 43 18.83 -22.68 26.69
CA GLN A 43 17.49 -22.71 27.32
C GLN A 43 16.39 -22.32 26.35
N TYR A 44 16.62 -21.28 25.54
CA TYR A 44 15.66 -20.87 24.52
C TYR A 44 15.35 -22.01 23.54
N VAL A 45 16.40 -22.64 22.99
CA VAL A 45 16.23 -23.70 21.98
C VAL A 45 15.66 -24.99 22.58
N ARG A 46 16.19 -25.44 23.74
CA ARG A 46 15.87 -26.75 24.29
C ARG A 46 14.69 -26.77 25.25
N ARG A 47 14.47 -25.69 26.00
CA ARG A 47 13.43 -25.58 27.04
C ARG A 47 12.32 -24.59 26.71
N GLY A 48 12.45 -23.87 25.62
CA GLY A 48 11.49 -22.85 25.23
C GLY A 48 11.45 -21.61 26.15
N THR A 49 12.53 -21.37 26.91
CA THR A 49 12.61 -20.27 27.85
C THR A 49 13.81 -19.36 27.54
N PRO A 50 13.57 -18.06 27.27
CA PRO A 50 12.28 -17.37 27.21
C PRO A 50 11.40 -17.88 26.05
N ARG A 51 10.10 -17.54 26.09
CA ARG A 51 9.16 -17.91 25.01
C ARG A 51 9.63 -17.36 23.65
N ASP A 52 10.01 -16.09 23.64
CA ASP A 52 10.47 -15.39 22.46
C ASP A 52 11.80 -14.70 22.75
N LEU A 53 12.66 -14.59 21.73
CA LEU A 53 13.87 -13.78 21.84
C LEU A 53 13.51 -12.29 21.90
N ALA A 54 14.21 -11.55 22.75
CA ALA A 54 14.13 -10.08 22.72
C ALA A 54 14.52 -9.57 21.31
N GLU A 55 13.86 -8.51 20.85
CA GLU A 55 14.07 -7.96 19.51
C GLU A 55 15.54 -7.64 19.20
N ARG A 56 16.23 -7.02 20.18
CA ARG A 56 17.66 -6.74 20.09
C ARG A 56 18.49 -8.01 19.89
N ASP A 57 18.21 -9.08 20.67
CA ASP A 57 18.96 -10.31 20.60
C ASP A 57 18.74 -11.02 19.27
N ARG A 58 17.50 -11.00 18.77
CA ARG A 58 17.11 -11.51 17.46
C ARG A 58 17.81 -10.78 16.33
N ALA A 59 17.81 -9.43 16.36
CA ALA A 59 18.46 -8.61 15.35
C ALA A 59 19.98 -8.88 15.28
N LEU A 60 20.64 -9.03 16.44
CA LEU A 60 22.07 -9.36 16.50
C LEU A 60 22.37 -10.75 15.95
N LEU A 61 21.54 -11.75 16.26
CA LEU A 61 21.70 -13.11 15.73
C LEU A 61 21.43 -13.14 14.22
N ALA A 62 20.38 -12.45 13.74
CA ALA A 62 20.08 -12.36 12.33
C ALA A 62 21.23 -11.71 11.54
N ALA A 63 21.83 -10.65 12.07
CA ALA A 63 22.99 -10.00 11.48
C ALA A 63 24.22 -10.94 11.48
N TYR A 64 24.46 -11.66 12.57
CA TYR A 64 25.58 -12.60 12.68
C TYR A 64 25.48 -13.73 11.67
N PHE A 65 24.30 -14.34 11.53
CA PHE A 65 24.05 -15.44 10.59
C PHE A 65 23.72 -14.97 9.17
N ARG A 66 23.55 -13.67 8.94
CA ARG A 66 23.14 -13.06 7.65
C ARG A 66 21.82 -13.62 7.14
N VAL A 67 20.85 -13.75 8.02
CA VAL A 67 19.49 -14.21 7.72
C VAL A 67 18.47 -13.11 8.05
N ASP A 68 17.24 -13.24 7.50
CA ASP A 68 16.15 -12.34 7.85
C ASP A 68 15.74 -12.56 9.33
N PRO A 69 15.57 -11.50 10.15
CA PRO A 69 15.04 -11.61 11.51
C PRO A 69 13.74 -12.41 11.63
N VAL A 70 12.92 -12.44 10.57
CA VAL A 70 11.69 -13.25 10.48
C VAL A 70 11.97 -14.73 10.67
N GLU A 71 13.11 -15.24 10.18
CA GLU A 71 13.50 -16.64 10.33
C GLU A 71 13.75 -17.04 11.80
N LEU A 72 14.03 -16.05 12.64
CA LEU A 72 14.23 -16.19 14.07
C LEU A 72 13.03 -15.72 14.90
N GLY A 73 11.84 -15.65 14.30
CA GLY A 73 10.60 -15.25 14.96
C GLY A 73 10.39 -13.73 15.05
N GLY A 74 11.09 -12.96 14.23
CA GLY A 74 10.83 -11.53 14.05
C GLY A 74 9.50 -11.30 13.33
N LEU A 75 8.90 -10.14 13.60
CA LEU A 75 7.83 -9.67 12.75
C LEU A 75 8.41 -9.40 11.35
N ALA A 76 7.75 -9.93 10.33
CA ALA A 76 8.08 -9.51 8.96
C ALA A 76 7.94 -7.99 8.89
N ALA A 77 8.99 -7.31 8.45
CA ALA A 77 8.82 -5.92 8.06
C ALA A 77 7.64 -5.86 7.07
N PRO A 78 6.70 -4.94 7.23
CA PRO A 78 5.61 -4.82 6.28
C PRO A 78 6.25 -4.64 4.90
N ARG A 79 6.05 -5.61 4.02
CA ARG A 79 6.46 -5.48 2.62
C ARG A 79 5.51 -4.48 2.00
N LEU A 80 5.89 -3.20 2.05
CA LEU A 80 5.11 -2.16 1.41
C LEU A 80 5.00 -2.45 -0.07
N ALA A 81 3.79 -2.35 -0.60
CA ALA A 81 3.52 -2.54 -2.01
C ALA A 81 3.71 -1.21 -2.75
N PRO A 82 4.53 -1.15 -3.80
CA PRO A 82 4.64 0.03 -4.62
C PRO A 82 3.37 0.18 -5.48
N ILE A 83 2.76 1.35 -5.44
CA ILE A 83 1.73 1.77 -6.39
C ILE A 83 2.26 2.93 -7.22
N ARG A 84 1.78 3.07 -8.45
CA ARG A 84 2.20 4.16 -9.34
C ARG A 84 1.77 5.50 -8.78
N ARG A 85 2.66 6.47 -8.82
CA ARG A 85 2.32 7.86 -8.56
C ARG A 85 2.29 8.59 -9.90
N LEU A 86 1.12 9.11 -10.22
CA LEU A 86 0.93 9.88 -11.43
C LEU A 86 1.12 11.36 -11.08
N ASP A 87 2.10 12.01 -11.70
CA ASP A 87 2.28 13.45 -11.58
C ASP A 87 1.30 14.15 -12.54
N VAL A 88 0.04 14.09 -12.16
CA VAL A 88 -1.02 14.79 -12.87
C VAL A 88 -1.57 15.84 -11.95
N GLU A 89 -1.41 17.08 -12.32
CA GLU A 89 -2.25 18.14 -11.82
C GLU A 89 -3.65 17.95 -12.37
N VAL A 90 -4.49 17.26 -11.59
CA VAL A 90 -5.91 17.12 -11.94
C VAL A 90 -6.56 18.46 -11.73
N SER A 91 -6.56 19.27 -12.78
CA SER A 91 -7.01 20.66 -12.76
C SER A 91 -8.52 20.79 -12.84
N ALA A 92 -9.06 21.73 -12.09
CA ALA A 92 -10.39 22.31 -12.31
C ALA A 92 -10.34 23.47 -13.33
N GLY A 93 -9.37 23.49 -14.25
CA GLY A 93 -9.18 24.54 -15.25
C GLY A 93 -8.59 24.02 -16.57
N PRO A 94 -8.58 24.82 -17.65
CA PRO A 94 -8.08 24.40 -18.95
C PRO A 94 -6.55 24.24 -18.89
N GLY A 95 -6.08 23.04 -18.66
CA GLY A 95 -4.69 22.66 -18.64
C GLY A 95 -4.46 21.46 -19.54
N THR A 96 -3.52 21.57 -20.43
CA THR A 96 -3.05 20.56 -21.39
C THR A 96 -2.52 19.33 -20.71
N LEU A 97 -3.03 18.14 -21.11
CA LEU A 97 -2.36 16.89 -20.84
C LEU A 97 -2.35 16.02 -22.10
N GLY A 98 -1.14 15.80 -22.59
CA GLY A 98 -0.86 14.80 -23.62
C GLY A 98 -1.07 13.37 -23.10
N ALA A 99 -1.02 12.40 -24.01
CA ALA A 99 -1.30 10.98 -23.75
C ALA A 99 -0.33 10.30 -22.78
N ASP A 100 0.79 10.92 -22.43
CA ASP A 100 1.79 10.39 -21.52
C ASP A 100 1.76 11.17 -20.20
N VAL A 101 1.19 10.55 -19.18
CA VAL A 101 1.28 11.05 -17.80
C VAL A 101 2.64 10.63 -17.23
N PRO A 102 3.54 11.57 -16.85
CA PRO A 102 4.80 11.20 -16.25
C PRO A 102 4.58 10.41 -14.96
N GLU A 103 5.24 9.27 -14.80
CA GLU A 103 5.27 8.55 -13.53
C GLU A 103 6.30 9.22 -12.61
N GLU A 104 5.87 9.83 -11.54
CA GLU A 104 6.73 10.42 -10.51
C GLU A 104 7.09 9.41 -9.41
N GLY A 105 7.65 8.25 -9.81
CA GLY A 105 8.08 7.22 -8.88
C GLY A 105 6.95 6.34 -8.32
N ALA A 106 7.24 5.66 -7.22
CA ALA A 106 6.30 4.77 -6.57
C ALA A 106 5.95 5.27 -5.16
N MET A 107 4.67 5.23 -4.81
CA MET A 107 4.22 5.36 -3.43
C MET A 107 4.14 3.98 -2.79
N LEU A 108 4.69 3.86 -1.58
CA LEU A 108 4.68 2.61 -0.85
C LEU A 108 3.47 2.57 0.10
N LEU A 109 2.57 1.61 -0.10
CA LEU A 109 1.39 1.39 0.74
C LEU A 109 1.47 0.07 1.51
N ASP A 110 0.84 0.03 2.68
CA ASP A 110 0.66 -1.21 3.43
C ASP A 110 -0.27 -2.16 2.64
N PRO A 111 0.16 -3.41 2.34
CA PRO A 111 -0.70 -4.40 1.68
C PRO A 111 -2.04 -4.61 2.38
N ARG A 112 -2.09 -4.47 3.72
CA ARG A 112 -3.34 -4.59 4.47
C ARG A 112 -4.34 -3.49 4.11
N LEU A 113 -3.84 -2.29 3.79
CA LEU A 113 -4.71 -1.22 3.29
C LEU A 113 -5.25 -1.58 1.92
N LEU A 114 -4.40 -2.05 1.00
CA LEU A 114 -4.81 -2.50 -0.33
C LEU A 114 -5.84 -3.64 -0.24
N ASP A 115 -5.60 -4.64 0.61
CA ASP A 115 -6.53 -5.75 0.86
C ASP A 115 -7.89 -5.23 1.38
N SER A 116 -7.89 -4.27 2.31
CA SER A 116 -9.13 -3.68 2.86
C SER A 116 -9.93 -2.92 1.80
N LEU A 117 -9.24 -2.31 0.84
CA LEU A 117 -9.82 -1.63 -0.31
C LEU A 117 -10.17 -2.58 -1.46
N ARG A 118 -9.80 -3.87 -1.38
CA ARG A 118 -9.89 -4.86 -2.46
C ARG A 118 -9.18 -4.41 -3.73
N LEU A 119 -8.05 -3.78 -3.56
CA LEU A 119 -7.26 -3.12 -4.60
C LEU A 119 -5.96 -3.87 -4.84
N ASP A 120 -5.66 -4.22 -6.09
CA ASP A 120 -4.36 -4.75 -6.46
C ASP A 120 -3.39 -3.61 -6.76
N ALA A 121 -2.16 -3.73 -6.25
CA ALA A 121 -1.13 -2.70 -6.42
C ALA A 121 -0.84 -2.35 -7.89
N GLU A 122 -0.91 -3.34 -8.79
CA GLU A 122 -0.68 -3.17 -10.24
C GLU A 122 -1.73 -2.29 -10.93
N HIS A 123 -2.93 -2.20 -10.33
CA HIS A 123 -4.07 -1.42 -10.83
C HIS A 123 -4.38 -0.21 -9.96
N ALA A 124 -3.51 0.06 -9.00
CA ALA A 124 -3.61 1.22 -8.13
C ALA A 124 -2.76 2.36 -8.67
N ALA A 125 -3.34 3.54 -8.73
CA ALA A 125 -2.60 4.76 -9.00
C ALA A 125 -2.94 5.84 -7.97
N MET A 126 -1.93 6.59 -7.54
CA MET A 126 -2.08 7.72 -6.66
C MET A 126 -1.95 9.02 -7.45
N LEU A 127 -2.85 9.96 -7.20
CA LEU A 127 -2.86 11.29 -7.79
C LEU A 127 -3.00 12.34 -6.68
N ARG A 128 -2.57 13.57 -6.99
CA ARG A 128 -2.83 14.73 -6.14
C ARG A 128 -4.00 15.54 -6.70
N ALA A 129 -5.01 15.73 -5.87
CA ALA A 129 -6.15 16.58 -6.24
C ALA A 129 -5.75 18.06 -6.24
N ARG A 130 -6.25 18.82 -7.21
CA ARG A 130 -6.07 20.25 -7.34
C ARG A 130 -7.42 20.96 -7.47
N GLY A 131 -7.49 22.14 -6.90
CA GLY A 131 -8.69 22.99 -6.95
C GLY A 131 -9.74 22.61 -5.90
N ASP A 132 -10.87 23.25 -5.98
CA ASP A 132 -11.93 23.24 -4.96
C ASP A 132 -13.26 22.66 -5.44
N SER A 133 -13.31 22.15 -6.68
CA SER A 133 -14.58 21.69 -7.28
C SER A 133 -15.20 20.49 -6.56
N MET A 134 -14.41 19.73 -5.80
CA MET A 134 -14.89 18.58 -5.05
C MET A 134 -15.02 18.84 -3.53
N LEU A 135 -14.92 20.10 -3.10
CA LEU A 135 -15.21 20.47 -1.72
C LEU A 135 -16.67 20.16 -1.35
N PRO A 136 -16.93 19.73 -0.12
CA PRO A 136 -15.98 19.50 0.97
C PRO A 136 -15.32 18.12 0.96
N THR A 137 -15.69 17.23 0.03
CA THR A 137 -15.25 15.83 0.03
C THR A 137 -13.75 15.71 -0.24
N ILE A 138 -13.27 16.34 -1.31
CA ILE A 138 -11.86 16.36 -1.70
C ILE A 138 -11.42 17.81 -1.78
N ALA A 139 -10.34 18.17 -1.10
CA ALA A 139 -9.75 19.49 -1.07
C ALA A 139 -8.48 19.58 -1.94
N ASP A 140 -8.06 20.79 -2.22
CA ASP A 140 -6.79 21.05 -2.88
C ASP A 140 -5.63 20.44 -2.10
N GLY A 141 -4.75 19.71 -2.79
CA GLY A 141 -3.60 19.05 -2.20
C GLY A 141 -3.86 17.66 -1.60
N ASP A 142 -5.11 17.21 -1.53
CA ASP A 142 -5.42 15.84 -1.08
C ASP A 142 -4.78 14.80 -2.00
N GLN A 143 -4.37 13.68 -1.40
CA GLN A 143 -3.92 12.51 -2.16
C GLN A 143 -5.08 11.53 -2.30
N ILE A 144 -5.35 11.10 -3.51
CA ILE A 144 -6.39 10.12 -3.83
C ILE A 144 -5.76 8.88 -4.47
N VAL A 145 -6.33 7.71 -4.16
CA VAL A 145 -5.98 6.44 -4.82
C VAL A 145 -7.17 5.99 -5.64
N ILE A 146 -6.90 5.58 -6.88
CA ILE A 146 -7.90 5.04 -7.79
C ILE A 146 -7.68 3.54 -8.03
N ASP A 147 -8.78 2.82 -8.29
CA ASP A 147 -8.79 1.49 -8.92
C ASP A 147 -9.07 1.68 -10.42
N GLU A 148 -8.07 1.42 -11.25
CA GLU A 148 -8.16 1.56 -12.71
C GLU A 148 -8.97 0.44 -13.36
N ARG A 149 -9.30 -0.63 -12.64
CA ARG A 149 -10.20 -1.70 -13.13
C ARG A 149 -11.67 -1.34 -12.93
N ASP A 150 -11.97 -0.51 -11.93
CA ASP A 150 -13.35 -0.08 -11.65
C ASP A 150 -13.71 1.19 -12.45
N MET A 151 -13.95 0.99 -13.73
CA MET A 151 -14.40 2.04 -14.67
C MET A 151 -15.92 2.03 -14.86
N ARG A 152 -16.65 1.17 -14.15
CA ARG A 152 -18.08 0.97 -14.36
C ARG A 152 -18.91 2.04 -13.67
N VAL A 153 -19.52 2.90 -14.45
CA VAL A 153 -20.46 3.93 -13.98
C VAL A 153 -21.84 3.32 -13.78
N GLY A 154 -22.31 3.31 -12.53
CA GLY A 154 -23.65 2.84 -12.13
C GLY A 154 -24.66 3.98 -11.99
N ALA A 155 -25.91 3.63 -11.60
CA ALA A 155 -26.94 4.61 -11.27
C ALA A 155 -26.59 5.37 -9.96
N THR A 156 -25.97 4.69 -9.00
CA THR A 156 -25.50 5.32 -7.75
C THR A 156 -24.27 6.17 -8.05
N PRO A 157 -24.28 7.47 -7.71
CA PRO A 157 -23.14 8.35 -7.92
C PRO A 157 -21.91 7.90 -7.15
N ALA A 158 -20.74 7.84 -7.82
CA ALA A 158 -19.46 7.56 -7.20
C ALA A 158 -18.40 8.54 -7.72
N ILE A 159 -17.27 8.65 -7.02
CA ILE A 159 -16.20 9.56 -7.41
C ILE A 159 -15.24 8.83 -8.35
N PHE A 160 -14.97 9.43 -9.49
CA PHE A 160 -14.05 8.90 -10.51
C PHE A 160 -13.04 9.97 -10.91
N VAL A 161 -11.88 9.48 -11.32
CA VAL A 161 -10.99 10.25 -12.20
C VAL A 161 -11.43 9.96 -13.62
N LEU A 162 -11.61 11.00 -14.39
CA LEU A 162 -12.05 10.93 -15.78
C LEU A 162 -11.26 11.91 -16.64
N ARG A 163 -11.22 11.65 -17.95
CA ARG A 163 -10.69 12.57 -18.95
C ARG A 163 -11.84 13.15 -19.75
N LEU A 164 -11.88 14.49 -19.86
CA LEU A 164 -12.84 15.22 -20.68
C LEU A 164 -12.08 16.33 -21.41
N ASP A 165 -12.21 16.38 -22.72
CA ASP A 165 -11.52 17.35 -23.59
C ASP A 165 -10.01 17.43 -23.33
N GLY A 166 -9.38 16.25 -23.09
CA GLY A 166 -7.95 16.12 -22.82
C GLY A 166 -7.52 16.48 -21.39
N VAL A 167 -8.47 16.93 -20.53
CA VAL A 167 -8.19 17.31 -19.13
C VAL A 167 -8.59 16.19 -18.19
N LEU A 168 -7.73 15.87 -17.22
CA LEU A 168 -8.06 14.96 -16.13
C LEU A 168 -8.81 15.70 -15.02
N LEU A 169 -9.95 15.13 -14.63
CA LEU A 169 -10.85 15.71 -13.63
C LEU A 169 -11.21 14.65 -12.58
N VAL A 170 -11.39 15.09 -11.34
CA VAL A 170 -12.05 14.30 -10.30
C VAL A 170 -13.47 14.81 -10.18
N LYS A 171 -14.46 13.93 -10.39
CA LYS A 171 -15.87 14.28 -10.36
C LYS A 171 -16.71 13.14 -9.79
N ARG A 172 -17.90 13.48 -9.35
CA ARG A 172 -18.95 12.53 -9.00
C ARG A 172 -19.74 12.18 -10.26
N VAL A 173 -19.68 10.88 -10.62
CA VAL A 173 -20.27 10.42 -11.89
C VAL A 173 -21.36 9.40 -11.60
N SER A 174 -22.44 9.48 -12.36
CA SER A 174 -23.52 8.51 -12.38
C SER A 174 -24.06 8.33 -13.79
N LYS A 175 -24.70 7.19 -14.05
CA LYS A 175 -25.36 6.91 -15.33
C LYS A 175 -26.54 7.85 -15.53
N ALA A 176 -26.69 8.38 -16.72
CA ALA A 176 -27.83 9.18 -17.20
C ALA A 176 -28.40 8.55 -18.46
N ALA A 177 -29.57 9.04 -18.91
CA ALA A 177 -30.25 8.51 -20.11
C ALA A 177 -29.36 8.66 -21.36
N ASP A 178 -28.74 9.83 -21.51
CA ASP A 178 -27.95 10.20 -22.69
C ASP A 178 -26.43 10.23 -22.39
N GLY A 179 -25.93 9.33 -21.52
CA GLY A 179 -24.52 9.24 -21.19
C GLY A 179 -24.25 9.22 -19.70
N MET A 180 -23.30 10.02 -19.24
CA MET A 180 -22.89 10.14 -17.84
C MET A 180 -23.19 11.53 -17.30
N ARG A 181 -23.87 11.58 -16.17
CA ARG A 181 -23.99 12.82 -15.38
C ARG A 181 -22.73 13.02 -14.58
N ILE A 182 -22.03 14.11 -14.83
CA ILE A 182 -20.82 14.54 -14.19
C ILE A 182 -21.14 15.73 -13.28
N ALA A 183 -20.86 15.61 -11.99
CA ALA A 183 -21.16 16.63 -11.00
C ALA A 183 -19.93 16.89 -10.10
N SER A 184 -19.82 18.13 -9.69
CA SER A 184 -18.90 18.54 -8.62
C SER A 184 -19.63 18.45 -7.27
N ASP A 185 -18.88 18.18 -6.19
CA ASP A 185 -19.45 18.23 -4.84
C ASP A 185 -19.60 19.70 -4.35
N ASN A 186 -18.80 20.60 -4.90
CA ASN A 186 -18.95 22.04 -4.70
C ASN A 186 -20.07 22.59 -5.59
N PRO A 187 -21.16 23.14 -5.02
CA PRO A 187 -22.31 23.62 -5.76
C PRO A 187 -22.02 24.84 -6.64
N ALA A 188 -20.86 25.49 -6.48
CA ALA A 188 -20.45 26.58 -7.38
C ALA A 188 -20.16 26.08 -8.82
N TYR A 189 -20.01 24.76 -8.99
CA TYR A 189 -19.76 24.14 -10.30
C TYR A 189 -20.99 23.38 -10.78
N PRO A 190 -21.65 23.85 -11.83
CA PRO A 190 -22.87 23.22 -12.31
C PRO A 190 -22.59 21.82 -12.88
N PRO A 191 -23.51 20.86 -12.70
CA PRO A 191 -23.40 19.55 -13.30
C PRO A 191 -23.61 19.59 -14.81
N MET A 192 -23.05 18.61 -15.50
CA MET A 192 -23.22 18.41 -16.94
C MET A 192 -23.56 16.96 -17.26
N THR A 193 -24.09 16.69 -18.44
CA THR A 193 -24.29 15.35 -18.98
C THR A 193 -23.55 15.23 -20.29
N THR A 194 -22.76 14.18 -20.45
CA THR A 194 -21.99 13.90 -21.67
C THR A 194 -21.71 12.41 -21.83
N ALA A 195 -21.57 11.97 -23.08
CA ALA A 195 -21.06 10.64 -23.42
C ALA A 195 -19.57 10.65 -23.78
N ALA A 196 -18.96 11.85 -23.89
CA ALA A 196 -17.58 12.00 -24.38
C ALA A 196 -16.51 11.82 -23.30
N ALA A 197 -16.88 11.68 -22.02
CA ALA A 197 -15.90 11.50 -20.96
C ALA A 197 -15.35 10.07 -20.92
N GLU A 198 -14.04 9.96 -20.78
CA GLU A 198 -13.34 8.69 -20.58
C GLU A 198 -13.09 8.47 -19.07
N ILE A 199 -13.57 7.37 -18.51
CA ILE A 199 -13.32 7.02 -17.12
C ILE A 199 -11.94 6.39 -17.01
N ILE A 200 -11.10 6.89 -16.11
CA ILE A 200 -9.74 6.38 -15.86
C ILE A 200 -9.73 5.41 -14.69
N GLY A 201 -10.53 5.68 -13.65
CA GLY A 201 -10.63 4.80 -12.49
C GLY A 201 -11.48 5.40 -11.38
N ARG A 202 -11.96 4.53 -10.50
CA ARG A 202 -12.76 4.93 -9.34
C ARG A 202 -11.88 5.36 -8.18
N VAL A 203 -12.19 6.47 -7.54
CA VAL A 203 -11.53 6.90 -6.29
C VAL A 203 -12.00 5.98 -5.16
N VAL A 204 -11.04 5.26 -4.55
CA VAL A 204 -11.29 4.27 -3.49
C VAL A 204 -10.71 4.69 -2.14
N TRP A 205 -9.81 5.66 -2.13
CA TRP A 205 -9.18 6.14 -0.90
C TRP A 205 -8.75 7.60 -1.02
N LEU A 206 -8.73 8.28 0.12
CA LEU A 206 -8.34 9.68 0.27
C LEU A 206 -7.43 9.84 1.48
N SER A 207 -6.40 10.66 1.35
CA SER A 207 -5.56 11.12 2.46
C SER A 207 -5.41 12.63 2.43
N ARG A 208 -5.55 13.24 3.60
CA ARG A 208 -5.43 14.68 3.80
C ARG A 208 -4.44 15.01 4.90
N ALA A 209 -3.51 15.91 4.63
CA ALA A 209 -2.68 16.50 5.67
C ALA A 209 -3.47 17.59 6.42
N LEU A 210 -3.62 17.42 7.72
CA LEU A 210 -4.21 18.47 8.59
C LEU A 210 -3.08 19.44 8.96
N ARG A 211 -3.24 20.68 8.59
CA ARG A 211 -2.33 21.79 8.93
C ARG A 211 -3.06 22.83 9.74
#